data_a4e4869f1c3f1c8ff56d17944b9d125d
#
_entry.id   a4e4869f1c3f1c8ff56d17944b9d125d
#
_cell.length_a   1.000
_cell.length_b   1.000
_cell.length_c   1.000
_cell.angle_alpha   90.00
_cell.angle_beta   90.00
_cell.angle_gamma   90.00
#
_symmetry.space_group_name_H-M   'P 1'
#
loop_
_entity.id
_entity.type
_entity.pdbx_description
1 polymer ?
#
loop_
_entity_poly.entity_id
_entity_poly.type
_entity_poly.pdbx_seq_one_letter_code
_entity_poly.pdbx_strand_id
1 'polypeptide(L)'
;GWIALYGRDEQETILLRSSADRQKRFPDELSDLLKADFPDLPCTAIYAPEDADILTLPQFLSRAAGRMVNTVVIGKGQLVPLNAPQSALQPSVLSAATKKRIASFVETGNTRMLKELFVSLAIEWNQNSLPQIQAEDLCYQLILYTADLGVPGPKRKREQILREANELYGSASSYGDLLASLYSLIFEEGFIRDKN
;
A
#
# COMPACT_ATOMS: atom_id res chain seq x y z
N GLY A 1 -13.62 -25.04 -15.90
CA GLY A 1 -14.37 -23.88 -15.38
C GLY A 1 -13.65 -23.24 -14.20
N TRP A 2 -14.01 -22.02 -13.90
CA TRP A 2 -13.51 -21.24 -12.77
C TRP A 2 -14.51 -21.26 -11.63
N ILE A 3 -14.03 -21.26 -10.40
CA ILE A 3 -14.83 -21.10 -9.19
C ILE A 3 -14.25 -19.91 -8.44
N ALA A 4 -15.07 -18.91 -8.16
CA ALA A 4 -14.70 -17.77 -7.32
C ALA A 4 -15.18 -17.98 -5.89
N LEU A 5 -14.29 -17.78 -4.92
CA LEU A 5 -14.61 -17.77 -3.49
C LEU A 5 -14.26 -16.38 -2.95
N TYR A 6 -15.18 -15.75 -2.27
CA TYR A 6 -14.98 -14.42 -1.70
C TYR A 6 -14.46 -14.54 -0.27
N GLY A 7 -13.42 -13.79 0.06
CA GLY A 7 -12.88 -13.67 1.40
C GLY A 7 -13.79 -12.84 2.34
N ARG A 8 -13.37 -12.69 3.59
CA ARG A 8 -14.18 -12.04 4.63
C ARG A 8 -14.44 -10.55 4.37
N ASP A 9 -13.54 -9.87 3.69
CA ASP A 9 -13.54 -8.40 3.58
C ASP A 9 -13.89 -7.89 2.18
N GLU A 10 -14.55 -8.72 1.34
CA GLU A 10 -14.92 -8.40 -0.06
C GLU A 10 -13.73 -7.93 -0.96
N GLN A 11 -12.56 -7.69 -0.38
CA GLN A 11 -11.33 -7.26 -1.09
C GLN A 11 -10.48 -8.44 -1.56
N GLU A 12 -10.72 -9.63 -1.01
CA GLU A 12 -9.98 -10.84 -1.35
C GLU A 12 -10.87 -11.79 -2.16
N THR A 13 -10.40 -12.21 -3.32
CA THR A 13 -11.07 -13.21 -4.14
C THR A 13 -10.13 -14.36 -4.43
N ILE A 14 -10.57 -15.58 -4.16
CA ILE A 14 -9.85 -16.80 -4.47
C ILE A 14 -10.45 -17.38 -5.74
N LEU A 15 -9.65 -17.50 -6.79
CA LEU A 15 -10.05 -18.12 -8.05
C LEU A 15 -9.46 -19.52 -8.12
N LEU A 16 -10.33 -20.52 -8.26
CA LEU A 16 -9.93 -21.90 -8.47
C LEU A 16 -10.26 -22.34 -9.90
N ARG A 17 -9.29 -22.96 -10.57
CA ARG A 17 -9.46 -23.53 -11.89
C ARG A 17 -9.29 -25.05 -11.85
N SER A 18 -10.15 -25.77 -12.58
CA SER A 18 -9.96 -27.20 -12.81
C SER A 18 -8.79 -27.43 -13.77
N SER A 19 -7.88 -28.33 -13.41
CA SER A 19 -6.70 -28.71 -14.23
C SER A 19 -7.04 -29.53 -15.49
N ALA A 20 -8.30 -29.86 -15.72
CA ALA A 20 -8.72 -30.69 -16.85
C ALA A 20 -8.45 -30.04 -18.23
N ASP A 21 -8.22 -28.74 -18.28
CA ASP A 21 -8.02 -27.98 -19.52
C ASP A 21 -6.62 -27.35 -19.54
N ARG A 22 -5.63 -28.12 -20.02
CA ARG A 22 -4.20 -27.72 -19.98
C ARG A 22 -3.75 -26.91 -21.21
N GLN A 23 -4.65 -26.50 -22.11
CA GLN A 23 -4.25 -25.91 -23.40
C GLN A 23 -3.75 -24.48 -23.31
N LYS A 24 -4.09 -23.71 -22.25
CA LYS A 24 -3.60 -22.37 -22.05
C LYS A 24 -2.77 -22.27 -20.77
N ARG A 25 -1.75 -21.44 -20.78
CA ARG A 25 -0.98 -21.14 -19.57
C ARG A 25 -1.86 -20.39 -18.58
N PHE A 26 -2.00 -20.92 -17.39
CA PHE A 26 -2.83 -20.36 -16.32
C PHE A 26 -2.58 -18.87 -16.05
N PRO A 27 -1.32 -18.36 -15.99
CA PRO A 27 -1.06 -16.94 -15.78
C PRO A 27 -1.62 -16.04 -16.88
N ASP A 28 -1.54 -16.50 -18.13
CA ASP A 28 -2.01 -15.71 -19.28
C ASP A 28 -3.54 -15.59 -19.25
N GLU A 29 -4.24 -16.70 -18.99
CA GLU A 29 -5.71 -16.67 -18.84
C GLU A 29 -6.14 -15.82 -17.65
N LEU A 30 -5.45 -15.89 -16.51
CA LEU A 30 -5.76 -15.07 -15.35
C LEU A 30 -5.53 -13.59 -15.67
N SER A 31 -4.45 -13.26 -16.37
CA SER A 31 -4.19 -11.90 -16.83
C SER A 31 -5.29 -11.38 -17.75
N ASP A 32 -5.72 -12.21 -18.72
CA ASP A 32 -6.78 -11.85 -19.64
C ASP A 32 -8.13 -11.66 -18.94
N LEU A 33 -8.46 -12.55 -17.98
CA LEU A 33 -9.66 -12.45 -17.16
C LEU A 33 -9.67 -11.15 -16.34
N LEU A 34 -8.57 -10.87 -15.63
CA LEU A 34 -8.48 -9.67 -14.79
C LEU A 34 -8.58 -8.38 -15.61
N LYS A 35 -7.98 -8.34 -16.80
CA LYS A 35 -8.09 -7.20 -17.71
C LYS A 35 -9.49 -7.05 -18.31
N ALA A 36 -10.20 -8.15 -18.57
CA ALA A 36 -11.54 -8.12 -19.12
C ALA A 36 -12.57 -7.65 -18.07
N ASP A 37 -12.46 -8.14 -16.85
CA ASP A 37 -13.45 -7.87 -15.80
C ASP A 37 -13.12 -6.59 -15.01
N PHE A 38 -11.83 -6.21 -14.95
CA PHE A 38 -11.34 -5.06 -14.19
C PHE A 38 -10.35 -4.21 -14.99
N PRO A 39 -10.76 -3.64 -16.15
CA PRO A 39 -9.84 -2.97 -17.08
C PRO A 39 -9.14 -1.76 -16.47
N ASP A 40 -9.78 -1.06 -15.54
CA ASP A 40 -9.30 0.18 -14.94
C ASP A 40 -8.75 0.01 -13.50
N LEU A 41 -8.78 -1.22 -12.97
CA LEU A 41 -8.33 -1.50 -11.61
C LEU A 41 -7.01 -2.28 -11.59
N PRO A 42 -5.99 -1.77 -10.90
CA PRO A 42 -4.74 -2.52 -10.72
C PRO A 42 -4.96 -3.69 -9.76
N CYS A 43 -5.10 -4.89 -10.30
CA CYS A 43 -5.27 -6.11 -9.51
C CYS A 43 -3.94 -6.80 -9.25
N THR A 44 -3.66 -7.13 -7.99
CA THR A 44 -2.54 -8.02 -7.62
C THR A 44 -3.09 -9.42 -7.36
N ALA A 45 -2.49 -10.43 -8.01
CA ALA A 45 -2.86 -11.82 -7.79
C ALA A 45 -1.64 -12.70 -7.49
N ILE A 46 -1.79 -13.59 -6.52
CA ILE A 46 -0.84 -14.66 -6.21
C ILE A 46 -1.41 -15.96 -6.77
N TYR A 47 -0.65 -16.68 -7.54
CA TYR A 47 -1.10 -17.92 -8.14
C TYR A 47 -0.18 -19.11 -7.84
N ALA A 48 -0.74 -20.33 -7.81
CA ALA A 48 0.04 -21.55 -7.77
C ALA A 48 0.54 -21.86 -9.20
N PRO A 49 1.86 -22.01 -9.42
CA PRO A 49 2.39 -22.38 -10.73
C PRO A 49 2.15 -23.87 -11.07
N GLU A 50 1.85 -24.66 -10.04
CA GLU A 50 1.61 -26.10 -10.14
C GLU A 50 0.19 -26.44 -9.67
N ASP A 51 -0.30 -27.61 -10.07
CA ASP A 51 -1.60 -28.11 -9.62
C ASP A 51 -1.60 -28.26 -8.09
N ALA A 52 -2.56 -27.65 -7.40
CA ALA A 52 -2.71 -27.78 -5.97
C ALA A 52 -3.74 -28.88 -5.66
N ASP A 53 -3.38 -29.77 -4.75
CA ASP A 53 -4.33 -30.72 -4.20
C ASP A 53 -5.27 -29.97 -3.22
N ILE A 54 -6.53 -30.36 -3.21
CA ILE A 54 -7.54 -29.81 -2.29
C ILE A 54 -7.14 -29.96 -0.83
N LEU A 55 -6.38 -31.00 -0.49
CA LEU A 55 -5.85 -31.23 0.86
C LEU A 55 -4.76 -30.23 1.27
N THR A 56 -4.05 -29.67 0.30
CA THR A 56 -2.98 -28.68 0.52
C THR A 56 -3.48 -27.24 0.37
N LEU A 57 -4.73 -27.06 -0.06
CA LEU A 57 -5.31 -25.75 -0.28
C LEU A 57 -5.21 -24.81 0.94
N PRO A 58 -5.50 -25.22 2.19
CA PRO A 58 -5.38 -24.34 3.35
C PRO A 58 -3.95 -23.81 3.56
N GLN A 59 -2.93 -24.66 3.32
CA GLN A 59 -1.52 -24.26 3.42
C GLN A 59 -1.15 -23.31 2.29
N PHE A 60 -1.65 -23.54 1.08
CA PHE A 60 -1.48 -22.64 -0.05
C PHE A 60 -2.07 -21.27 0.27
N LEU A 61 -3.31 -21.20 0.75
CA LEU A 61 -4.00 -19.95 1.07
C LEU A 61 -3.26 -19.16 2.15
N SER A 62 -2.81 -19.83 3.21
CA SER A 62 -2.03 -19.18 4.27
C SER A 62 -0.72 -18.57 3.73
N ARG A 63 -0.01 -19.30 2.88
CA ARG A 63 1.22 -18.81 2.25
C ARG A 63 0.94 -17.67 1.25
N ALA A 64 -0.13 -17.79 0.47
CA ALA A 64 -0.53 -16.76 -0.49
C ALA A 64 -0.93 -15.46 0.21
N ALA A 65 -1.72 -15.55 1.30
CA ALA A 65 -2.09 -14.38 2.12
C ALA A 65 -0.85 -13.68 2.69
N GLY A 66 0.08 -14.44 3.31
CA GLY A 66 1.32 -13.87 3.83
C GLY A 66 2.20 -13.24 2.74
N ARG A 67 2.15 -13.78 1.51
CA ARG A 67 2.86 -13.20 0.37
C ARG A 67 2.17 -11.95 -0.16
N MET A 68 0.84 -11.95 -0.21
CA MET A 68 0.05 -10.81 -0.70
C MET A 68 0.40 -9.53 0.05
N VAL A 69 0.42 -9.58 1.38
CA VAL A 69 0.78 -8.43 2.25
C VAL A 69 2.11 -7.78 1.85
N ASN A 70 3.09 -8.59 1.42
CA ASN A 70 4.42 -8.13 1.05
C ASN A 70 4.59 -7.80 -0.44
N THR A 71 3.54 -8.03 -1.23
CA THR A 71 3.62 -7.91 -2.70
C THR A 71 2.78 -6.75 -3.21
N VAL A 72 1.65 -6.45 -2.55
CA VAL A 72 0.76 -5.37 -2.99
C VAL A 72 1.50 -4.04 -3.05
N VAL A 73 1.42 -3.39 -4.21
CA VAL A 73 1.95 -2.05 -4.46
C VAL A 73 0.78 -1.16 -4.89
N ILE A 74 0.58 -0.05 -4.19
CA ILE A 74 -0.52 0.86 -4.48
C ILE A 74 -0.45 1.35 -5.93
N GLY A 75 -1.57 1.22 -6.65
CA GLY A 75 -1.68 1.63 -8.05
C GLY A 75 -0.99 0.73 -9.07
N LYS A 76 -0.49 -0.45 -8.68
CA LYS A 76 0.14 -1.41 -9.59
C LYS A 76 -0.47 -2.80 -9.47
N GLY A 77 -1.01 -3.31 -10.58
CA GLY A 77 -1.41 -4.71 -10.68
C GLY A 77 -0.22 -5.59 -11.01
N GLN A 78 -0.16 -6.80 -10.42
CA GLN A 78 0.89 -7.77 -10.69
C GLN A 78 0.41 -9.21 -10.52
N LEU A 79 0.96 -10.09 -11.34
CA LEU A 79 0.76 -11.55 -11.22
C LEU A 79 2.04 -12.17 -10.68
N VAL A 80 1.96 -12.78 -9.50
CA VAL A 80 3.14 -13.31 -8.82
C VAL A 80 2.95 -14.79 -8.51
N PRO A 81 3.85 -15.68 -8.98
CA PRO A 81 3.79 -17.08 -8.61
C PRO A 81 4.17 -17.24 -7.12
N LEU A 82 3.46 -18.12 -6.42
CA LEU A 82 3.67 -18.34 -4.98
C LEU A 82 5.10 -18.78 -4.64
N ASN A 83 5.74 -19.53 -5.54
CA ASN A 83 7.10 -20.05 -5.39
C ASN A 83 8.20 -19.07 -5.86
N ALA A 84 7.85 -17.89 -6.39
CA ALA A 84 8.87 -16.90 -6.76
C ALA A 84 9.71 -16.51 -5.54
N PRO A 85 11.01 -16.24 -5.69
CA PRO A 85 11.82 -15.77 -4.59
C PRO A 85 11.23 -14.50 -3.98
N GLN A 86 11.14 -14.47 -2.66
CA GLN A 86 10.68 -13.30 -1.94
C GLN A 86 11.90 -12.50 -1.49
N SER A 87 12.00 -11.26 -1.93
CA SER A 87 12.98 -10.35 -1.36
C SER A 87 12.66 -10.15 0.12
N ALA A 88 13.66 -10.32 0.98
CA ALA A 88 13.48 -9.99 2.38
C ALA A 88 13.07 -8.52 2.50
N LEU A 89 11.92 -8.27 3.12
CA LEU A 89 11.52 -6.91 3.42
C LEU A 89 12.55 -6.32 4.38
N GLN A 90 13.25 -5.30 3.94
CA GLN A 90 14.05 -4.52 4.86
C GLN A 90 13.13 -3.63 5.68
N PRO A 91 13.41 -3.42 6.97
CA PRO A 91 12.64 -2.49 7.78
C PRO A 91 12.59 -1.12 7.11
N SER A 92 11.39 -0.62 6.88
CA SER A 92 11.20 0.72 6.33
C SER A 92 11.46 1.73 7.44
N VAL A 93 12.50 2.53 7.30
CA VAL A 93 12.84 3.56 8.28
C VAL A 93 12.87 4.91 7.59
N LEU A 94 12.11 5.86 8.14
CA LEU A 94 12.16 7.24 7.68
C LEU A 94 13.58 7.80 7.85
N SER A 95 14.21 8.16 6.74
CA SER A 95 15.63 8.54 6.72
C SER A 95 15.90 9.76 7.62
N ALA A 96 17.09 9.82 8.23
CA ALA A 96 17.51 10.98 9.02
C ALA A 96 17.51 12.27 8.21
N ALA A 97 17.82 12.18 6.91
CA ALA A 97 17.77 13.32 6.00
C ALA A 97 16.33 13.83 5.82
N THR A 98 15.36 12.92 5.61
CA THR A 98 13.93 13.26 5.51
C THR A 98 13.45 13.90 6.80
N LYS A 99 13.73 13.31 7.96
CA LYS A 99 13.39 13.86 9.28
C LYS A 99 13.92 15.28 9.46
N LYS A 100 15.19 15.50 9.16
CA LYS A 100 15.82 16.83 9.26
C LYS A 100 15.15 17.86 8.35
N ARG A 101 14.78 17.49 7.12
CA ARG A 101 14.05 18.38 6.19
C ARG A 101 12.67 18.73 6.72
N ILE A 102 11.91 17.75 7.21
CA ILE A 102 10.59 17.99 7.81
C ILE A 102 10.72 18.96 8.99
N ALA A 103 11.63 18.70 9.94
CA ALA A 103 11.84 19.58 11.09
C ALA A 103 12.14 21.03 10.66
N SER A 104 13.09 21.21 9.75
CA SER A 104 13.46 22.55 9.25
C SER A 104 12.30 23.28 8.58
N PHE A 105 11.48 22.58 7.78
CA PHE A 105 10.34 23.19 7.11
C PHE A 105 9.20 23.50 8.06
N VAL A 106 8.99 22.66 9.10
CA VAL A 106 8.03 22.92 10.16
C VAL A 106 8.45 24.15 10.97
N GLU A 107 9.70 24.22 11.44
CA GLU A 107 10.25 25.35 12.19
C GLU A 107 10.16 26.66 11.43
N THR A 108 10.44 26.65 10.13
CA THR A 108 10.39 27.85 9.27
C THR A 108 9.00 28.17 8.74
N GLY A 109 8.00 27.31 8.99
CA GLY A 109 6.65 27.45 8.46
C GLY A 109 6.59 27.33 6.92
N ASN A 110 7.54 26.66 6.31
CA ASN A 110 7.64 26.54 4.84
C ASN A 110 6.75 25.42 4.31
N THR A 111 5.43 25.67 4.26
CA THR A 111 4.42 24.72 3.80
C THR A 111 4.62 24.26 2.36
N ARG A 112 5.12 25.16 1.50
CA ARG A 112 5.42 24.82 0.11
C ARG A 112 6.47 23.72 0.01
N MET A 113 7.61 23.90 0.69
CA MET A 113 8.71 22.91 0.68
C MET A 113 8.30 21.59 1.36
N LEU A 114 7.44 21.64 2.37
CA LEU A 114 6.84 20.43 2.95
C LEU A 114 6.00 19.67 1.91
N LYS A 115 5.14 20.35 1.17
CA LYS A 115 4.31 19.74 0.12
C LYS A 115 5.17 19.12 -0.99
N GLU A 116 6.20 19.85 -1.45
CA GLU A 116 7.17 19.35 -2.44
C GLU A 116 7.94 18.12 -1.93
N LEU A 117 8.25 18.06 -0.63
CA LEU A 117 8.87 16.88 -0.02
C LEU A 117 7.94 15.64 -0.08
N PHE A 118 6.65 15.79 0.25
CA PHE A 118 5.69 14.69 0.17
C PHE A 118 5.50 14.20 -1.28
N VAL A 119 5.46 15.11 -2.25
CA VAL A 119 5.45 14.74 -3.68
C VAL A 119 6.72 13.96 -4.05
N SER A 120 7.88 14.39 -3.57
CA SER A 120 9.15 13.69 -3.83
C SER A 120 9.17 12.28 -3.25
N LEU A 121 8.62 12.09 -2.03
CA LEU A 121 8.48 10.78 -1.42
C LEU A 121 7.55 9.87 -2.23
N ALA A 122 6.42 10.41 -2.73
CA ALA A 122 5.49 9.64 -3.57
C ALA A 122 6.16 9.13 -4.85
N ILE A 123 6.96 9.98 -5.50
CA ILE A 123 7.73 9.61 -6.69
C ILE A 123 8.74 8.51 -6.35
N GLU A 124 9.49 8.66 -5.28
CA GLU A 124 10.48 7.69 -4.82
C GLU A 124 9.84 6.33 -4.50
N TRP A 125 8.71 6.31 -3.77
CA TRP A 125 8.00 5.07 -3.42
C TRP A 125 7.46 4.37 -4.66
N ASN A 126 6.93 5.15 -5.63
CA ASN A 126 6.45 4.60 -6.89
C ASN A 126 7.57 4.01 -7.75
N GLN A 127 8.71 4.70 -7.86
CA GLN A 127 9.88 4.24 -8.60
C GLN A 127 10.46 2.95 -8.00
N ASN A 128 10.50 2.86 -6.69
CA ASN A 128 11.01 1.69 -5.97
C ASN A 128 9.97 0.56 -5.85
N SER A 129 8.76 0.74 -6.35
CA SER A 129 7.64 -0.21 -6.19
C SER A 129 7.52 -0.66 -4.74
N LEU A 130 7.50 0.32 -3.82
CA LEU A 130 7.45 0.09 -2.38
C LEU A 130 6.21 -0.75 -2.03
N PRO A 131 6.32 -1.87 -1.30
CA PRO A 131 5.15 -2.61 -0.84
C PRO A 131 4.24 -1.74 0.03
N GLN A 132 2.93 -1.92 -0.11
CA GLN A 132 1.92 -1.15 0.63
C GLN A 132 2.18 -1.18 2.14
N ILE A 133 2.47 -2.36 2.70
CA ILE A 133 2.76 -2.52 4.14
C ILE A 133 3.94 -1.64 4.60
N GLN A 134 4.95 -1.45 3.74
CA GLN A 134 6.08 -0.57 4.05
C GLN A 134 5.70 0.90 3.92
N ALA A 135 4.85 1.25 2.97
CA ALA A 135 4.33 2.61 2.83
C ALA A 135 3.48 3.00 4.05
N GLU A 136 2.64 2.09 4.53
CA GLU A 136 1.83 2.28 5.75
C GLU A 136 2.72 2.52 6.98
N ASP A 137 3.77 1.72 7.15
CA ASP A 137 4.75 1.89 8.24
C ASP A 137 5.47 3.24 8.15
N LEU A 138 5.89 3.66 6.96
CA LEU A 138 6.50 4.99 6.76
C LEU A 138 5.51 6.13 7.01
N CYS A 139 4.26 6.01 6.60
CA CYS A 139 3.20 6.98 6.92
C CYS A 139 3.00 7.08 8.44
N TYR A 140 2.96 5.94 9.13
CA TYR A 140 2.88 5.91 10.59
C TYR A 140 4.07 6.65 11.23
N GLN A 141 5.30 6.40 10.77
CA GLN A 141 6.50 7.11 11.24
C GLN A 141 6.44 8.62 10.94
N LEU A 142 5.90 9.03 9.79
CA LEU A 142 5.69 10.44 9.44
C LEU A 142 4.74 11.11 10.44
N ILE A 143 3.59 10.48 10.73
CA ILE A 143 2.62 10.98 11.70
C ILE A 143 3.25 11.12 13.09
N LEU A 144 3.97 10.09 13.56
CA LEU A 144 4.62 10.12 14.86
C LEU A 144 5.64 11.25 14.95
N TYR A 145 6.50 11.34 13.93
CA TYR A 145 7.57 12.33 13.91
C TYR A 145 7.03 13.75 13.85
N THR A 146 6.00 14.01 13.05
CA THR A 146 5.37 15.35 12.99
C THR A 146 4.65 15.70 14.28
N ALA A 147 4.01 14.72 14.94
CA ALA A 147 3.39 14.92 16.26
C ALA A 147 4.43 15.30 17.32
N ASP A 148 5.62 14.69 17.29
CA ASP A 148 6.73 15.04 18.20
C ASP A 148 7.26 16.46 17.94
N LEU A 149 7.08 16.99 16.72
CA LEU A 149 7.37 18.39 16.38
C LEU A 149 6.23 19.37 16.74
N GLY A 150 5.15 18.87 17.39
CA GLY A 150 4.00 19.68 17.76
C GLY A 150 3.02 19.97 16.62
N VAL A 151 3.06 19.22 15.53
CA VAL A 151 2.12 19.33 14.41
C VAL A 151 1.17 18.12 14.43
N PRO A 152 -0.12 18.29 14.26
CA PRO A 152 -0.88 19.47 13.81
C PRO A 152 -1.30 20.46 14.91
N GLY A 153 -0.73 20.39 16.07
CA GLY A 153 -1.09 21.26 17.20
C GLY A 153 -2.04 20.58 18.20
N PRO A 154 -2.32 21.25 19.34
CA PRO A 154 -2.95 20.61 20.50
C PRO A 154 -4.42 20.22 20.32
N LYS A 155 -5.06 20.61 19.23
CA LYS A 155 -6.50 20.37 19.01
C LYS A 155 -6.84 18.99 18.44
N ARG A 156 -5.89 18.31 17.82
CA ARG A 156 -6.09 16.97 17.25
C ARG A 156 -5.34 15.92 18.06
N LYS A 157 -6.06 14.91 18.54
CA LYS A 157 -5.44 13.78 19.22
C LYS A 157 -4.72 12.90 18.19
N ARG A 158 -3.50 12.50 18.49
CA ARG A 158 -2.68 11.58 17.69
C ARG A 158 -3.45 10.31 17.26
N GLU A 159 -4.24 9.75 18.17
CA GLU A 159 -5.06 8.56 17.92
C GLU A 159 -6.13 8.80 16.83
N GLN A 160 -6.66 10.01 16.76
CA GLN A 160 -7.61 10.37 15.71
C GLN A 160 -6.93 10.42 14.34
N ILE A 161 -5.75 11.04 14.26
CA ILE A 161 -4.96 11.10 13.00
C ILE A 161 -4.60 9.70 12.53
N LEU A 162 -4.16 8.83 13.43
CA LEU A 162 -3.83 7.44 13.10
C LEU A 162 -5.04 6.65 12.59
N ARG A 163 -6.23 6.88 13.17
CA ARG A 163 -7.46 6.25 12.69
C ARG A 163 -7.84 6.72 11.30
N GLU A 164 -7.83 8.03 11.07
CA GLU A 164 -8.13 8.61 9.77
C GLU A 164 -7.09 8.17 8.71
N ALA A 165 -5.80 8.06 9.07
CA ALA A 165 -4.76 7.55 8.19
C ALA A 165 -5.01 6.09 7.76
N ASN A 166 -5.53 5.24 8.65
CA ASN A 166 -5.87 3.85 8.29
C ASN A 166 -6.97 3.78 7.21
N GLU A 167 -7.92 4.72 7.21
CA GLU A 167 -8.95 4.80 6.16
C GLU A 167 -8.34 5.21 4.81
N LEU A 168 -7.29 6.03 4.82
CA LEU A 168 -6.59 6.45 3.59
C LEU A 168 -5.89 5.28 2.89
N TYR A 169 -5.34 4.32 3.65
CA TYR A 169 -4.60 3.20 3.05
C TYR A 169 -5.49 2.32 2.18
N GLY A 170 -6.75 2.11 2.57
CA GLY A 170 -7.71 1.32 1.81
C GLY A 170 -8.31 2.04 0.60
N SER A 171 -8.24 3.37 0.55
CA SER A 171 -8.89 4.19 -0.48
C SER A 171 -7.94 4.81 -1.50
N ALA A 172 -6.63 4.83 -1.22
CA ALA A 172 -5.65 5.46 -2.09
C ALA A 172 -5.44 4.69 -3.40
N SER A 173 -5.55 5.37 -4.53
CA SER A 173 -5.30 4.81 -5.86
C SER A 173 -3.83 4.89 -6.29
N SER A 174 -3.03 5.70 -5.61
CA SER A 174 -1.60 5.91 -5.87
C SER A 174 -0.87 6.41 -4.63
N TYR A 175 0.46 6.32 -4.62
CA TYR A 175 1.27 6.97 -3.56
C TYR A 175 1.13 8.49 -3.56
N GLY A 176 0.84 9.09 -4.73
CA GLY A 176 0.55 10.51 -4.84
C GLY A 176 -0.70 10.89 -4.04
N ASP A 177 -1.79 10.15 -4.24
CA ASP A 177 -3.05 10.36 -3.52
C ASP A 177 -2.88 10.12 -2.03
N LEU A 178 -2.22 9.01 -1.66
CA LEU A 178 -1.95 8.67 -0.27
C LEU A 178 -1.21 9.79 0.46
N LEU A 179 -0.08 10.24 -0.11
CA LEU A 179 0.76 11.23 0.55
C LEU A 179 0.18 12.65 0.48
N ALA A 180 -0.61 12.99 -0.55
CA ALA A 180 -1.35 14.24 -0.60
C ALA A 180 -2.43 14.29 0.50
N SER A 181 -3.20 13.21 0.66
CA SER A 181 -4.20 13.09 1.71
C SER A 181 -3.58 13.09 3.11
N LEU A 182 -2.46 12.37 3.28
CA LEU A 182 -1.71 12.37 4.54
C LEU A 182 -1.16 13.76 4.87
N TYR A 183 -0.65 14.49 3.88
CA TYR A 183 -0.20 15.88 4.06
C TYR A 183 -1.34 16.76 4.56
N SER A 184 -2.50 16.69 3.92
CA SER A 184 -3.68 17.45 4.32
C SER A 184 -4.12 17.10 5.74
N LEU A 185 -4.14 15.81 6.07
CA LEU A 185 -4.47 15.30 7.40
C LEU A 185 -3.55 15.85 8.50
N ILE A 186 -2.25 15.94 8.22
CA ILE A 186 -1.25 16.39 9.21
C ILE A 186 -1.16 17.93 9.29
N PHE A 187 -1.20 18.63 8.15
CA PHE A 187 -0.79 20.04 8.09
C PHE A 187 -1.91 21.02 7.77
N GLU A 188 -2.94 20.68 6.98
CA GLU A 188 -3.87 21.71 6.48
C GLU A 188 -4.90 22.17 7.51
N GLU A 189 -5.32 21.36 8.46
CA GLU A 189 -6.32 21.76 9.46
C GLU A 189 -5.73 22.44 10.71
N GLY A 190 -4.43 22.32 10.96
CA GLY A 190 -3.79 22.83 12.18
C GLY A 190 -2.75 23.93 11.96
N PHE A 191 -2.09 23.96 10.80
CA PHE A 191 -0.88 24.75 10.57
C PHE A 191 -1.15 26.19 10.13
N ILE A 192 -2.32 26.49 9.56
CA ILE A 192 -2.64 27.79 8.95
C ILE A 192 -3.15 28.82 9.99
N ARG A 193 -3.50 28.42 11.23
CA ARG A 193 -4.22 29.30 12.17
C ARG A 193 -3.36 30.04 13.20
N ASP A 194 -2.08 29.74 13.36
CA ASP A 194 -1.28 30.30 14.47
C ASP A 194 -0.20 31.32 14.05
N LYS A 195 -0.24 31.86 12.83
CA LYS A 195 0.70 32.91 12.37
C LYS A 195 0.04 34.22 11.94
N ASN A 196 -1.20 34.50 12.44
CA ASN A 196 -1.80 35.85 12.34
C ASN A 196 -1.93 36.47 13.73
#